data_3e89fb7f46443c157b3baeebb4bf6606
#
_entry.id   3e89fb7f46443c157b3baeebb4bf6606
#
_cell.length_a   1.000
_cell.length_b   1.000
_cell.length_c   1.000
_cell.angle_alpha   90.00
_cell.angle_beta   90.00
_cell.angle_gamma   90.00
#
_symmetry.space_group_name_H-M   'P 1'
#
loop_
_entity.id
_entity.type
_entity.pdbx_description
1 polymer ?
#
loop_
_entity_poly.entity_id
_entity_poly.type
_entity_poly.pdbx_seq_one_letter_code
_entity_poly.pdbx_strand_id
1 'polypeptide(L)'
;MRINRILIVLSIIILPFTSAFAGGHYSGPDLSGQKITISGPWLAPQDDQFRKVIKAFTDATGAVVEYGGSDSFEQQITIDVKAGSPPNLAIFPQPGLAANIAAIGGLTPLGADTQKWVLDNYAAGQSWIDLGTYPDKSGKDQFYGFFYRVNVKSLVWYSPDNFEDNGYEVPNTMEELIALTEKMAKDGNTPWCIGLGSGDATGWPGTDWMEDIMLRTHAPSVYDAWVTNEMPFNDPKVIEAMDFFGSFARNDAYVDGGAAAVATTDFRDSPKGLFTSPPKCMMHRQASFIPAFFPEGVKAGEDYDFFYFPAYSTKKLGNPVLGGGT
;
A
#
# COMPACT_ATOMS: atom_id res chain seq x y z
N MET A 1 32.39 -14.57 70.65
CA MET A 1 32.28 -15.15 69.28
C MET A 1 31.96 -14.01 68.32
N ARG A 2 32.95 -13.52 67.57
CA ARG A 2 32.82 -12.42 66.60
C ARG A 2 32.47 -13.00 65.23
N ILE A 3 31.30 -12.67 64.69
CA ILE A 3 30.85 -13.04 63.35
C ILE A 3 31.33 -11.96 62.40
N ASN A 4 32.32 -12.28 61.55
CA ASN A 4 32.80 -11.46 60.45
C ASN A 4 31.72 -11.43 59.34
N ARG A 5 31.16 -10.27 59.06
CA ARG A 5 30.35 -10.04 57.85
C ARG A 5 31.30 -9.71 56.68
N ILE A 6 31.37 -10.66 55.76
CA ILE A 6 32.03 -10.45 54.43
C ILE A 6 31.04 -9.64 53.60
N LEU A 7 31.40 -8.41 53.23
CA LEU A 7 30.71 -7.62 52.21
C LEU A 7 31.21 -8.10 50.84
N ILE A 8 30.33 -8.78 50.09
CA ILE A 8 30.59 -9.04 48.67
C ILE A 8 30.15 -7.79 47.91
N VAL A 9 31.10 -7.02 47.39
CA VAL A 9 30.85 -5.91 46.46
C VAL A 9 30.66 -6.53 45.06
N LEU A 10 29.39 -6.60 44.61
CA LEU A 10 29.08 -7.03 43.27
C LEU A 10 29.31 -5.84 42.33
N SER A 11 30.48 -5.80 41.68
CA SER A 11 30.74 -4.82 40.62
C SER A 11 29.89 -5.16 39.37
N ILE A 12 28.81 -4.42 39.18
CA ILE A 12 28.03 -4.47 37.94
C ILE A 12 28.86 -3.76 36.88
N ILE A 13 29.51 -4.51 35.99
CA ILE A 13 30.14 -4.00 34.78
C ILE A 13 28.97 -3.67 33.84
N ILE A 14 28.62 -2.39 33.76
CA ILE A 14 27.74 -1.86 32.71
C ILE A 14 28.59 -1.82 31.42
N LEU A 15 28.50 -2.87 30.61
CA LEU A 15 28.97 -2.81 29.23
C LEU A 15 28.03 -1.88 28.46
N PRO A 16 28.54 -0.82 27.81
CA PRO A 16 27.71 -0.04 26.93
C PRO A 16 27.28 -0.94 25.76
N PHE A 17 25.98 -1.23 25.65
CA PHE A 17 25.40 -1.74 24.43
C PHE A 17 25.53 -0.65 23.37
N THR A 18 26.67 -0.60 22.70
CA THR A 18 26.74 0.04 21.40
C THR A 18 25.98 -0.86 20.46
N SER A 19 24.75 -0.45 20.10
CA SER A 19 24.05 -1.00 18.95
C SER A 19 24.96 -0.78 17.76
N ALA A 20 25.76 -1.78 17.43
CA ALA A 20 26.43 -1.85 16.15
C ALA A 20 25.33 -2.03 15.11
N PHE A 21 24.80 -0.93 14.59
CA PHE A 21 24.29 -0.95 13.24
C PHE A 21 25.47 -1.40 12.39
N ALA A 22 25.43 -2.66 11.97
CA ALA A 22 26.31 -3.16 10.94
C ALA A 22 25.95 -2.41 9.65
N GLY A 23 26.46 -1.20 9.51
CA GLY A 23 26.54 -0.53 8.23
C GLY A 23 27.44 -1.38 7.37
N GLY A 24 26.84 -2.21 6.51
CA GLY A 24 27.61 -2.92 5.50
C GLY A 24 28.45 -1.87 4.77
N HIS A 25 29.76 -2.07 4.75
CA HIS A 25 30.66 -1.21 4.01
C HIS A 25 30.24 -1.28 2.54
N TYR A 26 29.74 -0.18 1.96
CA TYR A 26 29.52 -0.09 0.53
C TYR A 26 30.86 -0.34 -0.18
N SER A 27 30.91 -1.39 -0.99
CA SER A 27 32.11 -1.80 -1.75
C SER A 27 31.98 -1.52 -3.25
N GLY A 28 30.92 -0.78 -3.64
CA GLY A 28 30.68 -0.41 -5.03
C GLY A 28 31.55 0.78 -5.48
N PRO A 29 31.34 1.26 -6.72
CA PRO A 29 32.10 2.38 -7.29
C PRO A 29 31.79 3.69 -6.57
N ASP A 30 32.77 4.59 -6.52
CA ASP A 30 32.56 6.00 -6.18
C ASP A 30 31.75 6.67 -7.31
N LEU A 31 30.57 7.22 -6.97
CA LEU A 31 29.66 7.89 -7.89
C LEU A 31 29.65 9.40 -7.67
N SER A 32 30.67 9.96 -7.03
CA SER A 32 30.80 11.40 -6.80
C SER A 32 30.67 12.18 -8.12
N GLY A 33 29.79 13.18 -8.12
CA GLY A 33 29.51 13.99 -9.31
C GLY A 33 28.49 13.37 -10.29
N GLN A 34 28.05 12.14 -10.09
CA GLN A 34 26.95 11.56 -10.87
C GLN A 34 25.60 12.08 -10.36
N LYS A 35 24.74 12.45 -11.27
CA LYS A 35 23.37 12.88 -10.97
C LYS A 35 22.37 11.82 -11.43
N ILE A 36 21.46 11.43 -10.55
CA ILE A 36 20.38 10.50 -10.80
C ILE A 36 19.06 11.22 -10.55
N THR A 37 18.17 11.22 -11.53
CA THR A 37 16.81 11.74 -11.39
C THR A 37 15.83 10.60 -11.21
N ILE A 38 14.92 10.76 -10.24
CA ILE A 38 13.85 9.80 -9.96
C ILE A 38 12.53 10.55 -9.98
N SER A 39 11.53 10.03 -10.68
CA SER A 39 10.14 10.53 -10.62
C SER A 39 9.20 9.47 -10.07
N GLY A 40 8.18 9.91 -9.35
CA GLY A 40 7.20 9.00 -8.75
C GLY A 40 5.97 9.73 -8.19
N PRO A 41 5.00 8.97 -7.63
CA PRO A 41 3.73 9.52 -7.19
C PRO A 41 3.76 10.09 -5.75
N TRP A 42 4.84 9.90 -5.00
CA TRP A 42 4.83 10.21 -3.57
C TRP A 42 5.08 11.68 -3.31
N LEU A 43 4.16 12.28 -2.58
CA LEU A 43 4.25 13.60 -1.97
C LEU A 43 4.41 13.47 -0.44
N ALA A 44 4.61 14.59 0.24
CA ALA A 44 4.67 14.61 1.70
C ALA A 44 3.39 13.98 2.32
N PRO A 45 3.53 13.20 3.39
CA PRO A 45 4.76 12.84 4.11
C PRO A 45 5.48 11.58 3.58
N GLN A 46 4.99 10.93 2.53
CA GLN A 46 5.55 9.66 2.03
C GLN A 46 6.92 9.83 1.38
N ASP A 47 7.15 10.93 0.67
CA ASP A 47 8.44 11.21 0.04
C ASP A 47 9.55 11.46 1.07
N ASP A 48 9.23 11.97 2.27
CA ASP A 48 10.21 12.13 3.35
C ASP A 48 10.85 10.80 3.77
N GLN A 49 10.06 9.73 3.79
CA GLN A 49 10.55 8.39 4.08
C GLN A 49 11.47 7.87 2.96
N PHE A 50 11.05 8.08 1.72
CA PHE A 50 11.85 7.69 0.56
C PHE A 50 13.16 8.49 0.47
N ARG A 51 13.14 9.79 0.77
CA ARG A 51 14.37 10.62 0.84
C ARG A 51 15.36 10.12 1.89
N LYS A 52 14.91 9.53 3.00
CA LYS A 52 15.81 8.88 3.98
C LYS A 52 16.49 7.64 3.40
N VAL A 53 15.80 6.86 2.58
CA VAL A 53 16.41 5.72 1.86
C VAL A 53 17.41 6.20 0.83
N ILE A 54 17.06 7.22 0.02
CA ILE A 54 17.98 7.86 -0.94
C ILE A 54 19.21 8.37 -0.22
N LYS A 55 19.05 9.00 0.95
CA LYS A 55 20.17 9.54 1.72
C LYS A 55 21.20 8.47 2.08
N ALA A 56 20.78 7.28 2.45
CA ALA A 56 21.71 6.18 2.74
C ALA A 56 22.57 5.81 1.51
N PHE A 57 21.97 5.83 0.33
CA PHE A 57 22.69 5.60 -0.93
C PHE A 57 23.64 6.76 -1.28
N THR A 58 23.18 8.00 -1.18
CA THR A 58 24.02 9.18 -1.48
C THR A 58 25.21 9.31 -0.53
N ASP A 59 24.98 9.04 0.77
CA ASP A 59 26.07 9.05 1.77
C ASP A 59 27.13 7.97 1.49
N ALA A 60 26.70 6.81 0.97
CA ALA A 60 27.59 5.70 0.68
C ALA A 60 28.37 5.88 -0.64
N THR A 61 27.77 6.52 -1.65
CA THR A 61 28.29 6.53 -3.03
C THR A 61 28.83 7.89 -3.48
N GLY A 62 28.46 8.98 -2.81
CA GLY A 62 28.74 10.35 -3.26
C GLY A 62 27.86 10.84 -4.42
N ALA A 63 26.91 10.05 -4.90
CA ALA A 63 25.99 10.46 -5.96
C ALA A 63 25.03 11.56 -5.51
N VAL A 64 24.57 12.38 -6.43
CA VAL A 64 23.45 13.33 -6.22
C VAL A 64 22.16 12.69 -6.76
N VAL A 65 21.19 12.46 -5.90
CA VAL A 65 19.89 11.90 -6.29
C VAL A 65 18.81 12.95 -6.08
N GLU A 66 18.08 13.26 -7.16
CA GLU A 66 16.93 14.18 -7.13
C GLU A 66 15.63 13.38 -7.32
N TYR A 67 14.76 13.43 -6.32
CA TYR A 67 13.42 12.86 -6.42
C TYR A 67 12.38 13.96 -6.66
N GLY A 68 11.59 13.81 -7.73
CA GLY A 68 10.42 14.62 -8.06
C GLY A 68 9.13 13.79 -7.88
N GLY A 69 8.34 14.14 -6.86
CA GLY A 69 7.01 13.57 -6.64
C GLY A 69 5.93 14.39 -7.30
N SER A 70 4.87 13.74 -7.84
CA SER A 70 3.74 14.43 -8.46
C SER A 70 2.47 13.60 -8.39
N ASP A 71 1.33 14.22 -8.07
CA ASP A 71 -0.01 13.62 -8.20
C ASP A 71 -0.34 13.26 -9.64
N SER A 72 0.26 13.95 -10.62
CA SER A 72 0.11 13.70 -12.06
C SER A 72 1.25 12.85 -12.64
N PHE A 73 1.96 12.09 -11.81
CA PHE A 73 3.11 11.27 -12.23
C PHE A 73 2.77 10.35 -13.41
N GLU A 74 1.64 9.65 -13.35
CA GLU A 74 1.26 8.65 -14.38
C GLU A 74 1.08 9.29 -15.76
N GLN A 75 0.50 10.48 -15.79
CA GLN A 75 0.35 11.25 -17.03
C GLN A 75 1.70 11.82 -17.48
N GLN A 76 2.45 12.42 -16.55
CA GLN A 76 3.71 13.10 -16.85
C GLN A 76 4.78 12.15 -17.36
N ILE A 77 4.95 10.95 -16.76
CA ILE A 77 5.96 9.97 -17.23
C ILE A 77 5.70 9.53 -18.67
N THR A 78 4.42 9.40 -19.05
CA THR A 78 4.04 9.07 -20.44
C THR A 78 4.44 10.17 -21.42
N ILE A 79 4.28 11.44 -21.02
CA ILE A 79 4.67 12.62 -21.81
C ILE A 79 6.21 12.66 -21.94
N ASP A 80 6.92 12.54 -20.83
CA ASP A 80 8.39 12.61 -20.78
C ASP A 80 9.06 11.55 -21.63
N VAL A 81 8.56 10.30 -21.57
CA VAL A 81 9.04 9.20 -22.43
C VAL A 81 8.82 9.50 -23.90
N LYS A 82 7.61 9.98 -24.29
CA LYS A 82 7.31 10.33 -25.68
C LYS A 82 8.13 11.51 -26.19
N ALA A 83 8.46 12.45 -25.29
CA ALA A 83 9.31 13.62 -25.59
C ALA A 83 10.82 13.28 -25.65
N GLY A 84 11.23 12.05 -25.26
CA GLY A 84 12.62 11.64 -25.21
C GLY A 84 13.42 12.27 -24.06
N SER A 85 12.75 12.69 -22.98
CA SER A 85 13.36 13.30 -21.78
C SER A 85 12.89 12.66 -20.47
N PRO A 86 12.86 11.31 -20.38
CA PRO A 86 12.45 10.64 -19.16
C PRO A 86 13.48 10.82 -18.02
N PRO A 87 13.07 10.61 -16.74
CA PRO A 87 14.01 10.51 -15.63
C PRO A 87 14.89 9.26 -15.79
N ASN A 88 15.97 9.17 -15.00
CA ASN A 88 16.81 7.96 -14.97
C ASN A 88 16.07 6.76 -14.39
N LEU A 89 15.23 7.00 -13.37
CA LEU A 89 14.38 5.98 -12.73
C LEU A 89 12.96 6.53 -12.58
N ALA A 90 11.99 5.64 -12.64
CA ALA A 90 10.59 5.96 -12.38
C ALA A 90 9.98 4.96 -11.40
N ILE A 91 9.14 5.46 -10.47
CA ILE A 91 8.43 4.64 -9.49
C ILE A 91 6.98 4.52 -9.93
N PHE A 92 6.63 3.36 -10.45
CA PHE A 92 5.30 3.09 -10.97
C PHE A 92 4.37 2.56 -9.87
N PRO A 93 3.28 3.27 -9.55
CA PRO A 93 2.26 2.76 -8.63
C PRO A 93 1.36 1.72 -9.30
N GLN A 94 1.36 1.66 -10.64
CA GLN A 94 0.52 0.81 -11.46
C GLN A 94 1.39 -0.07 -12.38
N PRO A 95 1.42 -1.40 -12.22
CA PRO A 95 2.18 -2.31 -13.09
C PRO A 95 1.77 -2.20 -14.56
N GLY A 96 0.47 -1.99 -14.84
CA GLY A 96 -0.04 -1.82 -16.20
C GLY A 96 0.56 -0.59 -16.92
N LEU A 97 0.80 0.51 -16.22
CA LEU A 97 1.47 1.68 -16.80
C LEU A 97 2.92 1.36 -17.15
N ALA A 98 3.65 0.66 -16.28
CA ALA A 98 5.02 0.21 -16.57
C ALA A 98 5.06 -0.70 -17.80
N ALA A 99 4.13 -1.65 -17.92
CA ALA A 99 3.98 -2.52 -19.08
C ALA A 99 3.73 -1.72 -20.38
N ASN A 100 2.85 -0.72 -20.34
CA ASN A 100 2.58 0.15 -21.48
C ASN A 100 3.82 0.95 -21.91
N ILE A 101 4.59 1.46 -20.96
CA ILE A 101 5.84 2.19 -21.23
C ILE A 101 6.91 1.24 -21.78
N ALA A 102 7.01 -0.01 -21.27
CA ALA A 102 7.89 -1.03 -21.79
C ALA A 102 7.56 -1.38 -23.26
N ALA A 103 6.28 -1.59 -23.57
CA ALA A 103 5.80 -1.94 -24.92
C ALA A 103 6.13 -0.88 -25.98
N ILE A 104 6.24 0.38 -25.61
CA ILE A 104 6.69 1.45 -26.52
C ILE A 104 8.20 1.68 -26.51
N GLY A 105 8.97 0.88 -25.75
CA GLY A 105 10.42 0.98 -25.64
C GLY A 105 10.92 2.10 -24.73
N GLY A 106 10.08 2.56 -23.81
CA GLY A 106 10.40 3.64 -22.86
C GLY A 106 11.14 3.18 -21.60
N LEU A 107 11.29 1.86 -21.40
CA LEU A 107 12.06 1.30 -20.28
C LEU A 107 13.30 0.54 -20.80
N THR A 108 14.35 0.55 -19.99
CA THR A 108 15.54 -0.26 -20.20
C THR A 108 15.47 -1.51 -19.33
N PRO A 109 15.64 -2.73 -19.91
CA PRO A 109 15.65 -3.96 -19.12
C PRO A 109 16.74 -3.94 -18.03
N LEU A 110 16.41 -4.45 -16.85
CA LEU A 110 17.37 -4.64 -15.78
C LEU A 110 18.26 -5.87 -16.08
N GLY A 111 19.52 -5.78 -15.64
CA GLY A 111 20.49 -6.85 -15.87
C GLY A 111 20.23 -8.11 -15.03
N ALA A 112 20.88 -9.21 -15.43
CA ALA A 112 20.82 -10.50 -14.75
C ALA A 112 21.24 -10.43 -13.27
N ASP A 113 22.17 -9.54 -12.92
CA ASP A 113 22.62 -9.35 -11.54
C ASP A 113 21.50 -8.80 -10.65
N THR A 114 20.70 -7.84 -11.15
CA THR A 114 19.53 -7.33 -10.43
C THR A 114 18.46 -8.40 -10.28
N GLN A 115 18.20 -9.17 -11.33
CA GLN A 115 17.26 -10.28 -11.27
C GLN A 115 17.69 -11.33 -10.23
N LYS A 116 18.97 -11.70 -10.26
CA LYS A 116 19.53 -12.62 -9.24
C LYS A 116 19.40 -12.05 -7.83
N TRP A 117 19.67 -10.76 -7.65
CA TRP A 117 19.53 -10.13 -6.34
C TRP A 117 18.10 -10.21 -5.80
N VAL A 118 17.09 -9.99 -6.66
CA VAL A 118 15.68 -10.16 -6.28
C VAL A 118 15.39 -11.60 -5.87
N LEU A 119 15.85 -12.58 -6.66
CA LEU A 119 15.67 -14.00 -6.35
C LEU A 119 16.30 -14.40 -5.00
N ASP A 120 17.46 -13.84 -4.67
CA ASP A 120 18.19 -14.15 -3.45
C ASP A 120 17.61 -13.45 -2.20
N ASN A 121 16.91 -12.33 -2.35
CA ASN A 121 16.50 -11.47 -1.23
C ASN A 121 14.99 -11.37 -1.00
N TYR A 122 14.17 -11.74 -1.98
CA TYR A 122 12.71 -11.68 -1.87
C TYR A 122 12.13 -13.08 -1.61
N ALA A 123 11.34 -13.22 -0.55
CA ALA A 123 10.83 -14.52 -0.11
C ALA A 123 10.00 -15.27 -1.18
N ALA A 124 9.24 -14.54 -2.01
CA ALA A 124 8.47 -15.14 -3.10
C ALA A 124 9.27 -15.24 -4.42
N GLY A 125 10.55 -14.86 -4.42
CA GLY A 125 11.52 -15.12 -5.49
C GLY A 125 10.98 -14.86 -6.89
N GLN A 126 10.70 -15.94 -7.62
CA GLN A 126 10.28 -15.87 -9.02
C GLN A 126 8.99 -15.07 -9.24
N SER A 127 8.03 -15.12 -8.34
CA SER A 127 6.79 -14.35 -8.47
C SER A 127 7.03 -12.84 -8.58
N TRP A 128 8.05 -12.32 -7.88
CA TRP A 128 8.41 -10.91 -7.97
C TRP A 128 9.09 -10.56 -9.29
N ILE A 129 9.84 -11.51 -9.87
CA ILE A 129 10.41 -11.35 -11.20
C ILE A 129 9.29 -11.30 -12.25
N ASP A 130 8.34 -12.24 -12.17
CA ASP A 130 7.22 -12.34 -13.12
C ASP A 130 6.38 -11.05 -13.11
N LEU A 131 6.10 -10.48 -11.93
CA LEU A 131 5.37 -9.22 -11.79
C LEU A 131 6.11 -7.99 -12.34
N GLY A 132 7.44 -8.03 -12.45
CA GLY A 132 8.27 -6.96 -13.04
C GLY A 132 8.68 -7.23 -14.49
N THR A 133 8.15 -8.30 -15.11
CA THR A 133 8.47 -8.73 -16.46
C THR A 133 7.34 -8.35 -17.42
N TYR A 134 7.69 -7.63 -18.46
CA TYR A 134 6.72 -7.14 -19.46
C TYR A 134 7.26 -7.35 -20.87
N PRO A 135 6.38 -7.47 -21.90
CA PRO A 135 6.81 -7.51 -23.29
C PRO A 135 7.45 -6.17 -23.70
N ASP A 136 8.58 -6.25 -24.38
CA ASP A 136 9.21 -5.11 -25.02
C ASP A 136 8.51 -4.74 -26.35
N LYS A 137 9.04 -3.74 -27.04
CA LYS A 137 8.51 -3.27 -28.32
C LYS A 137 8.44 -4.36 -29.42
N SER A 138 9.21 -5.45 -29.28
CA SER A 138 9.18 -6.60 -30.20
C SER A 138 8.23 -7.71 -29.74
N GLY A 139 7.64 -7.58 -28.56
CA GLY A 139 6.81 -8.59 -27.92
C GLY A 139 7.61 -9.62 -27.11
N LYS A 140 8.92 -9.39 -26.91
CA LYS A 140 9.76 -10.26 -26.09
C LYS A 140 9.70 -9.84 -24.63
N ASP A 141 9.45 -10.78 -23.72
CA ASP A 141 9.44 -10.52 -22.28
C ASP A 141 10.83 -10.15 -21.77
N GLN A 142 10.88 -9.08 -20.98
CA GLN A 142 12.07 -8.56 -20.34
C GLN A 142 11.76 -8.14 -18.92
N PHE A 143 12.73 -8.28 -18.02
CA PHE A 143 12.61 -7.81 -16.64
C PHE A 143 12.97 -6.33 -16.53
N TYR A 144 12.01 -5.46 -16.15
CA TYR A 144 12.17 -4.01 -16.16
C TYR A 144 12.18 -3.37 -14.77
N GLY A 145 11.64 -4.03 -13.78
CA GLY A 145 11.52 -3.45 -12.44
C GLY A 145 11.33 -4.47 -11.36
N PHE A 146 11.57 -4.06 -10.13
CA PHE A 146 11.28 -4.85 -8.94
C PHE A 146 10.53 -4.01 -7.92
N PHE A 147 9.74 -4.65 -7.08
CA PHE A 147 8.92 -3.97 -6.10
C PHE A 147 9.77 -3.53 -4.91
N TYR A 148 9.95 -2.23 -4.81
CA TYR A 148 10.68 -1.59 -3.72
C TYR A 148 9.84 -1.53 -2.43
N ARG A 149 8.53 -1.28 -2.58
CA ARG A 149 7.58 -1.13 -1.49
C ARG A 149 6.36 -1.99 -1.74
N VAL A 150 6.00 -2.82 -0.75
CA VAL A 150 4.80 -3.66 -0.79
C VAL A 150 3.86 -3.25 0.33
N ASN A 151 2.58 -3.08 0.01
CA ASN A 151 1.53 -2.78 0.96
C ASN A 151 0.57 -3.96 1.07
N VAL A 152 0.09 -4.22 2.28
CA VAL A 152 -1.07 -5.09 2.50
C VAL A 152 -2.32 -4.23 2.28
N LYS A 153 -3.23 -4.67 1.41
CA LYS A 153 -4.42 -3.91 1.00
C LYS A 153 -5.71 -4.39 1.66
N SER A 154 -5.76 -5.62 2.14
CA SER A 154 -6.94 -6.23 2.75
C SER A 154 -7.15 -5.81 4.21
N LEU A 155 -7.09 -4.51 4.51
CA LEU A 155 -7.20 -3.98 5.86
C LEU A 155 -8.40 -3.05 6.00
N VAL A 156 -9.10 -3.16 7.12
CA VAL A 156 -10.14 -2.21 7.56
C VAL A 156 -9.67 -1.55 8.85
N TRP A 157 -9.49 -0.24 8.79
CA TRP A 157 -9.03 0.60 9.88
C TRP A 157 -10.21 1.12 10.69
N TYR A 158 -10.07 1.20 12.00
CA TYR A 158 -11.09 1.67 12.91
C TYR A 158 -10.45 2.29 14.17
N SER A 159 -11.23 3.02 14.96
CA SER A 159 -10.83 3.44 16.32
C SER A 159 -11.38 2.45 17.34
N PRO A 160 -10.52 1.83 18.18
CA PRO A 160 -10.97 0.95 19.27
C PRO A 160 -11.93 1.65 20.22
N ASP A 161 -11.65 2.90 20.60
CA ASP A 161 -12.52 3.68 21.49
C ASP A 161 -13.90 3.91 20.89
N ASN A 162 -13.99 4.27 19.58
CA ASN A 162 -15.28 4.43 18.91
C ASN A 162 -16.09 3.13 18.86
N PHE A 163 -15.42 1.98 18.72
CA PHE A 163 -16.06 0.68 18.74
C PHE A 163 -16.55 0.32 20.14
N GLU A 164 -15.72 0.52 21.18
CA GLU A 164 -16.07 0.26 22.58
C GLU A 164 -17.25 1.14 23.04
N ASP A 165 -17.21 2.44 22.78
CA ASP A 165 -18.25 3.41 23.15
C ASP A 165 -19.62 3.08 22.55
N ASN A 166 -19.64 2.43 21.37
CA ASN A 166 -20.87 2.06 20.66
C ASN A 166 -21.22 0.56 20.80
N GLY A 167 -20.43 -0.24 21.50
CA GLY A 167 -20.63 -1.67 21.65
C GLY A 167 -20.56 -2.43 20.33
N TYR A 168 -19.59 -2.05 19.47
CA TYR A 168 -19.29 -2.76 18.21
C TYR A 168 -18.16 -3.75 18.42
N GLU A 169 -18.24 -4.88 17.74
CA GLU A 169 -17.21 -5.92 17.76
C GLU A 169 -16.57 -6.05 16.38
N VAL A 170 -15.29 -6.37 16.36
CA VAL A 170 -14.56 -6.61 15.10
C VAL A 170 -15.13 -7.85 14.41
N PRO A 171 -15.59 -7.73 13.14
CA PRO A 171 -16.19 -8.85 12.43
C PRO A 171 -15.14 -9.85 11.95
N ASN A 172 -15.43 -11.15 12.06
CA ASN A 172 -14.58 -12.23 11.59
C ASN A 172 -14.96 -12.76 10.21
N THR A 173 -16.17 -12.47 9.77
CA THR A 173 -16.72 -12.91 8.47
C THR A 173 -17.33 -11.74 7.71
N MET A 174 -17.44 -11.90 6.39
CA MET A 174 -18.08 -10.88 5.53
C MET A 174 -19.55 -10.69 5.92
N GLU A 175 -20.23 -11.76 6.30
CA GLU A 175 -21.61 -11.70 6.77
C GLU A 175 -21.74 -10.84 8.03
N GLU A 176 -20.79 -10.97 8.97
CA GLU A 176 -20.72 -10.12 10.18
C GLU A 176 -20.36 -8.67 9.84
N LEU A 177 -19.49 -8.42 8.87
CA LEU A 177 -19.14 -7.06 8.42
C LEU A 177 -20.36 -6.35 7.81
N ILE A 178 -21.14 -7.05 6.99
CA ILE A 178 -22.38 -6.52 6.43
C ILE A 178 -23.37 -6.19 7.56
N ALA A 179 -23.59 -7.12 8.49
CA ALA A 179 -24.47 -6.92 9.62
C ALA A 179 -24.02 -5.75 10.53
N LEU A 180 -22.70 -5.61 10.76
CA LEU A 180 -22.14 -4.49 11.50
C LEU A 180 -22.38 -3.16 10.77
N THR A 181 -22.20 -3.12 9.45
CA THR A 181 -22.49 -1.93 8.63
C THR A 181 -23.94 -1.49 8.78
N GLU A 182 -24.88 -2.44 8.69
CA GLU A 182 -26.32 -2.18 8.87
C GLU A 182 -26.63 -1.71 10.31
N LYS A 183 -26.02 -2.34 11.30
CA LYS A 183 -26.18 -1.96 12.73
C LYS A 183 -25.72 -0.55 12.98
N MET A 184 -24.52 -0.17 12.52
CA MET A 184 -23.98 1.18 12.66
C MET A 184 -24.93 2.23 12.09
N ALA A 185 -25.44 2.03 10.88
CA ALA A 185 -26.37 2.95 10.26
C ALA A 185 -27.70 3.03 11.02
N LYS A 186 -28.22 1.91 11.54
CA LYS A 186 -29.43 1.87 12.36
C LYS A 186 -29.26 2.59 13.69
N ASP A 187 -28.08 2.52 14.28
CA ASP A 187 -27.73 3.20 15.52
C ASP A 187 -27.50 4.72 15.30
N GLY A 188 -27.52 5.20 14.06
CA GLY A 188 -27.33 6.60 13.69
C GLY A 188 -25.87 6.98 13.42
N ASN A 189 -24.97 6.00 13.36
CA ASN A 189 -23.57 6.18 13.01
C ASN A 189 -23.34 5.92 11.52
N THR A 190 -22.43 6.66 10.89
CA THR A 190 -22.02 6.39 9.51
C THR A 190 -20.97 5.29 9.48
N PRO A 191 -21.21 4.13 8.81
CA PRO A 191 -20.27 3.02 8.84
C PRO A 191 -18.93 3.30 8.19
N TRP A 192 -18.89 3.95 7.02
CA TRP A 192 -17.73 3.96 6.15
C TRP A 192 -17.21 5.35 5.83
N CYS A 193 -15.89 5.47 5.96
CA CYS A 193 -15.08 6.55 5.40
C CYS A 193 -14.59 6.10 4.01
N ILE A 194 -15.23 6.51 2.93
CA ILE A 194 -14.83 6.14 1.56
C ILE A 194 -14.47 7.41 0.78
N GLY A 195 -13.26 7.43 0.21
CA GLY A 195 -12.83 8.48 -0.70
C GLY A 195 -12.01 7.88 -1.85
N LEU A 196 -12.38 8.17 -3.08
CA LEU A 196 -11.74 7.69 -4.30
C LEU A 196 -10.91 8.77 -4.99
N GLY A 197 -10.97 10.03 -4.53
CA GLY A 197 -10.24 11.15 -5.10
C GLY A 197 -8.72 10.97 -4.96
N SER A 198 -7.98 11.19 -6.04
CA SER A 198 -6.52 11.10 -6.10
C SER A 198 -5.97 11.83 -7.33
N GLY A 199 -6.41 13.07 -7.58
CA GLY A 199 -6.00 13.81 -8.77
C GLY A 199 -6.29 13.04 -10.06
N ASP A 200 -5.31 12.93 -10.94
CA ASP A 200 -5.43 12.21 -12.22
C ASP A 200 -5.60 10.69 -12.05
N ALA A 201 -5.19 10.13 -10.89
CA ALA A 201 -5.34 8.72 -10.56
C ALA A 201 -6.64 8.43 -9.79
N THR A 202 -7.61 9.37 -9.75
CA THR A 202 -8.90 9.18 -9.08
C THR A 202 -9.57 7.87 -9.49
N GLY A 203 -10.01 7.09 -8.50
CA GLY A 203 -10.66 5.79 -8.70
C GLY A 203 -9.84 4.59 -8.22
N TRP A 204 -8.52 4.70 -8.10
CA TRP A 204 -7.69 3.56 -7.67
C TRP A 204 -8.10 2.94 -6.31
N PRO A 205 -8.59 3.69 -5.29
CA PRO A 205 -9.07 3.03 -4.08
C PRO A 205 -10.31 2.15 -4.34
N GLY A 206 -11.13 2.53 -5.33
CA GLY A 206 -12.26 1.70 -5.79
C GLY A 206 -11.80 0.41 -6.47
N THR A 207 -10.70 0.47 -7.26
CA THR A 207 -10.07 -0.74 -7.83
C THR A 207 -9.62 -1.68 -6.72
N ASP A 208 -8.97 -1.17 -5.68
CA ASP A 208 -8.57 -1.97 -4.51
C ASP A 208 -9.77 -2.64 -3.81
N TRP A 209 -10.92 -1.97 -3.71
CA TRP A 209 -12.16 -2.58 -3.23
C TRP A 209 -12.62 -3.72 -4.12
N MET A 210 -12.63 -3.51 -5.43
CA MET A 210 -13.04 -4.49 -6.43
C MET A 210 -12.17 -5.75 -6.39
N GLU A 211 -10.86 -5.57 -6.34
CA GLU A 211 -9.87 -6.66 -6.27
C GLU A 211 -10.07 -7.51 -5.01
N ASP A 212 -10.23 -6.85 -3.87
CA ASP A 212 -10.49 -7.54 -2.61
C ASP A 212 -11.83 -8.30 -2.62
N ILE A 213 -12.88 -7.70 -3.15
CA ILE A 213 -14.19 -8.33 -3.27
C ILE A 213 -14.12 -9.55 -4.20
N MET A 214 -13.43 -9.44 -5.33
CA MET A 214 -13.21 -10.57 -6.25
C MET A 214 -12.55 -11.75 -5.52
N LEU A 215 -11.54 -11.49 -4.70
CA LEU A 215 -10.85 -12.51 -3.90
C LEU A 215 -11.71 -13.09 -2.75
N ARG A 216 -12.80 -12.41 -2.34
CA ARG A 216 -13.78 -12.93 -1.34
C ARG A 216 -14.93 -13.68 -1.97
N THR A 217 -15.21 -13.39 -3.23
CA THR A 217 -16.38 -13.98 -3.92
C THR A 217 -16.00 -15.11 -4.86
N HIS A 218 -14.76 -15.10 -5.39
CA HIS A 218 -14.28 -16.04 -6.41
C HIS A 218 -12.89 -16.58 -6.08
N ALA A 219 -12.53 -17.71 -6.70
CA ALA A 219 -11.20 -18.28 -6.56
C ALA A 219 -10.12 -17.34 -7.18
N PRO A 220 -8.85 -17.40 -6.68
CA PRO A 220 -7.77 -16.58 -7.22
C PRO A 220 -7.59 -16.67 -8.74
N SER A 221 -7.84 -17.84 -9.36
CA SER A 221 -7.77 -18.00 -10.82
C SER A 221 -8.79 -17.17 -11.59
N VAL A 222 -9.90 -16.78 -10.98
CA VAL A 222 -10.87 -15.85 -11.58
C VAL A 222 -10.34 -14.43 -11.53
N TYR A 223 -9.69 -14.05 -10.42
CA TYR A 223 -8.99 -12.79 -10.29
C TYR A 223 -7.87 -12.69 -11.33
N ASP A 224 -7.03 -13.74 -11.49
CA ASP A 224 -5.95 -13.77 -12.46
C ASP A 224 -6.48 -13.58 -13.89
N ALA A 225 -7.53 -14.29 -14.27
CA ALA A 225 -8.16 -14.14 -15.60
C ALA A 225 -8.73 -12.73 -15.85
N TRP A 226 -9.19 -12.06 -14.79
CA TRP A 226 -9.67 -10.69 -14.89
C TRP A 226 -8.52 -9.69 -15.11
N VAL A 227 -7.47 -9.75 -14.30
CA VAL A 227 -6.35 -8.81 -14.39
C VAL A 227 -5.47 -9.01 -15.63
N THR A 228 -5.48 -10.21 -16.21
CA THR A 228 -4.81 -10.52 -17.51
C THR A 228 -5.71 -10.24 -18.73
N ASN A 229 -6.94 -9.78 -18.50
CA ASN A 229 -7.93 -9.54 -19.57
C ASN A 229 -8.34 -10.79 -20.36
N GLU A 230 -8.15 -11.98 -19.79
CA GLU A 230 -8.73 -13.23 -20.31
C GLU A 230 -10.24 -13.29 -20.03
N MET A 231 -10.69 -12.64 -18.96
CA MET A 231 -12.08 -12.41 -18.63
C MET A 231 -12.44 -10.94 -18.92
N PRO A 232 -13.50 -10.67 -19.68
CA PRO A 232 -13.88 -9.31 -20.01
C PRO A 232 -14.39 -8.55 -18.78
N PHE A 233 -14.19 -7.23 -18.75
CA PHE A 233 -14.59 -6.38 -17.61
C PHE A 233 -16.09 -6.37 -17.35
N ASN A 234 -16.91 -6.71 -18.34
CA ASN A 234 -18.38 -6.86 -18.20
C ASN A 234 -18.84 -8.29 -17.90
N ASP A 235 -17.94 -9.17 -17.47
CA ASP A 235 -18.31 -10.49 -16.99
C ASP A 235 -19.23 -10.38 -15.76
N PRO A 236 -20.27 -11.24 -15.63
CA PRO A 236 -21.17 -11.20 -14.47
C PRO A 236 -20.48 -11.22 -13.11
N LYS A 237 -19.32 -11.86 -12.97
CA LYS A 237 -18.54 -11.90 -11.72
C LYS A 237 -17.98 -10.52 -11.36
N VAL A 238 -17.51 -9.76 -12.36
CA VAL A 238 -17.04 -8.39 -12.16
C VAL A 238 -18.19 -7.47 -11.80
N ILE A 239 -19.34 -7.65 -12.46
CA ILE A 239 -20.58 -6.91 -12.15
C ILE A 239 -21.04 -7.21 -10.71
N GLU A 240 -21.01 -8.48 -10.27
CA GLU A 240 -21.32 -8.88 -8.89
C GLU A 240 -20.44 -8.15 -7.88
N ALA A 241 -19.12 -8.09 -8.13
CA ALA A 241 -18.18 -7.39 -7.28
C ALA A 241 -18.44 -5.87 -7.25
N MET A 242 -18.75 -5.29 -8.40
CA MET A 242 -19.09 -3.87 -8.52
C MET A 242 -20.40 -3.52 -7.79
N ASP A 243 -21.41 -4.36 -7.90
CA ASP A 243 -22.68 -4.18 -7.18
C ASP A 243 -22.49 -4.33 -5.67
N PHE A 244 -21.65 -5.26 -5.25
CA PHE A 244 -21.32 -5.41 -3.83
C PHE A 244 -20.60 -4.16 -3.29
N PHE A 245 -19.56 -3.65 -3.96
CA PHE A 245 -18.93 -2.38 -3.60
C PHE A 245 -19.97 -1.24 -3.59
N GLY A 246 -20.79 -1.18 -4.62
CA GLY A 246 -21.87 -0.19 -4.75
C GLY A 246 -22.91 -0.27 -3.64
N SER A 247 -23.13 -1.43 -3.01
CA SER A 247 -24.05 -1.56 -1.88
C SER A 247 -23.61 -0.76 -0.65
N PHE A 248 -22.30 -0.55 -0.50
CA PHE A 248 -21.74 0.38 0.49
C PHE A 248 -21.62 1.80 -0.07
N ALA A 249 -20.91 1.98 -1.16
CA ALA A 249 -20.49 3.26 -1.67
C ALA A 249 -21.62 4.14 -2.24
N ARG A 250 -22.74 3.54 -2.67
CA ARG A 250 -23.91 4.25 -3.21
C ARG A 250 -25.05 4.45 -2.19
N ASN A 251 -24.83 4.12 -0.92
CA ASN A 251 -25.81 4.30 0.13
C ASN A 251 -25.47 5.55 0.95
N ASP A 252 -26.29 6.58 0.87
CA ASP A 252 -26.07 7.85 1.58
C ASP A 252 -25.97 7.69 3.10
N ALA A 253 -26.63 6.69 3.69
CA ALA A 253 -26.56 6.42 5.12
C ALA A 253 -25.28 5.67 5.53
N TYR A 254 -24.51 5.16 4.57
CA TYR A 254 -23.34 4.33 4.85
C TYR A 254 -22.02 5.06 4.70
N VAL A 255 -21.99 6.20 4.04
CA VAL A 255 -20.74 6.90 3.71
C VAL A 255 -20.72 8.33 4.26
N ASP A 256 -19.61 8.75 4.84
CA ASP A 256 -19.38 10.14 5.26
C ASP A 256 -19.50 11.09 4.06
N GLY A 257 -20.41 12.06 4.17
CA GLY A 257 -20.79 12.98 3.09
C GLY A 257 -21.75 12.38 2.06
N GLY A 258 -22.22 11.13 2.23
CA GLY A 258 -23.13 10.43 1.32
C GLY A 258 -22.44 9.92 0.05
N ALA A 259 -23.23 9.21 -0.78
CA ALA A 259 -22.74 8.58 -2.02
C ALA A 259 -22.07 9.58 -2.99
N ALA A 260 -22.56 10.81 -3.05
CA ALA A 260 -22.01 11.86 -3.92
C ALA A 260 -20.57 12.26 -3.53
N ALA A 261 -20.21 12.13 -2.26
CA ALA A 261 -18.86 12.48 -1.77
C ALA A 261 -17.80 11.42 -2.12
N VAL A 262 -18.20 10.19 -2.37
CA VAL A 262 -17.27 9.06 -2.61
C VAL A 262 -16.23 9.36 -3.69
N ALA A 263 -16.65 9.89 -4.82
CA ALA A 263 -15.76 10.15 -5.96
C ALA A 263 -14.86 11.38 -5.73
N THR A 264 -15.27 12.33 -4.89
CA THR A 264 -14.62 13.63 -4.74
C THR A 264 -13.79 13.75 -3.46
N THR A 265 -14.08 12.96 -2.43
CA THR A 265 -13.27 12.93 -1.21
C THR A 265 -11.89 12.33 -1.51
N ASP A 266 -10.82 13.09 -1.23
CA ASP A 266 -9.46 12.62 -1.42
C ASP A 266 -9.19 11.42 -0.50
N PHE A 267 -8.46 10.41 -1.02
CA PHE A 267 -8.15 9.19 -0.27
C PHE A 267 -7.34 9.46 1.01
N ARG A 268 -6.58 10.56 1.04
CA ARG A 268 -5.77 11.01 2.19
C ARG A 268 -6.63 11.67 3.27
N ASP A 269 -7.78 12.21 2.90
CA ASP A 269 -8.68 12.91 3.81
C ASP A 269 -9.79 12.01 4.33
N SER A 270 -10.21 11.03 3.56
CA SER A 270 -11.33 10.14 3.92
C SER A 270 -11.15 9.44 5.29
N PRO A 271 -9.97 8.94 5.71
CA PRO A 271 -9.82 8.28 7.02
C PRO A 271 -9.89 9.24 8.20
N LYS A 272 -9.74 10.55 8.00
CA LYS A 272 -9.74 11.55 9.09
C LYS A 272 -11.06 11.60 9.85
N GLY A 273 -12.14 11.15 9.21
CA GLY A 273 -13.46 11.01 9.85
C GLY A 273 -13.47 10.08 11.05
N LEU A 274 -12.58 9.08 11.10
CA LEU A 274 -12.42 8.17 12.25
C LEU A 274 -12.04 8.91 13.54
N PHE A 275 -11.29 10.01 13.42
CA PHE A 275 -10.64 10.74 14.51
C PHE A 275 -11.35 12.03 14.92
N THR A 276 -12.53 12.31 14.38
CA THR A 276 -13.34 13.46 14.80
C THR A 276 -14.16 13.14 16.05
N SER A 277 -14.56 14.16 16.80
CA SER A 277 -15.43 13.99 17.96
C SER A 277 -16.70 14.84 17.80
N PRO A 278 -17.88 14.25 17.58
CA PRO A 278 -18.10 12.81 17.36
C PRO A 278 -17.47 12.31 16.07
N PRO A 279 -17.24 10.98 15.93
CA PRO A 279 -16.71 10.39 14.71
C PRO A 279 -17.68 10.59 13.54
N LYS A 280 -17.15 10.96 12.36
CA LYS A 280 -17.96 11.11 11.14
C LYS A 280 -18.21 9.78 10.45
N CYS A 281 -17.36 8.82 10.67
CA CYS A 281 -17.46 7.46 10.13
C CYS A 281 -16.68 6.49 11.03
N MET A 282 -17.02 5.20 11.02
CA MET A 282 -16.54 4.19 11.95
C MET A 282 -15.43 3.30 11.39
N MET A 283 -15.40 3.08 10.09
CA MET A 283 -14.48 2.16 9.42
C MET A 283 -13.92 2.77 8.14
N HIS A 284 -12.66 2.42 7.82
CA HIS A 284 -12.00 2.84 6.59
C HIS A 284 -11.22 1.66 5.98
N ARG A 285 -11.62 1.18 4.78
CA ARG A 285 -10.87 0.13 4.09
C ARG A 285 -9.77 0.75 3.24
N GLN A 286 -8.51 0.46 3.57
CA GLN A 286 -7.36 0.98 2.85
C GLN A 286 -6.08 0.19 3.16
N ALA A 287 -5.08 0.29 2.29
CA ALA A 287 -3.78 -0.34 2.41
C ALA A 287 -2.94 0.14 3.62
N SER A 288 -1.92 -0.63 3.97
CA SER A 288 -1.05 -0.42 5.15
C SER A 288 -0.25 0.88 5.15
N PHE A 289 -0.26 1.66 4.08
CA PHE A 289 0.38 2.99 4.04
C PHE A 289 -0.48 4.11 4.63
N ILE A 290 -1.81 3.92 4.79
CA ILE A 290 -2.74 5.00 5.09
C ILE A 290 -2.50 5.71 6.42
N PRO A 291 -1.91 5.07 7.47
CA PRO A 291 -1.59 5.77 8.71
C PRO A 291 -0.66 6.98 8.53
N ALA A 292 0.09 7.05 7.41
CA ALA A 292 0.90 8.23 7.10
C ALA A 292 0.06 9.52 6.92
N PHE A 293 -1.24 9.39 6.67
CA PHE A 293 -2.19 10.49 6.46
C PHE A 293 -3.18 10.69 7.63
N PHE A 294 -3.04 9.91 8.69
CA PHE A 294 -3.82 10.09 9.90
C PHE A 294 -3.41 11.39 10.62
N PRO A 295 -4.25 11.96 11.47
CA PRO A 295 -3.88 13.14 12.24
C PRO A 295 -2.61 12.95 13.04
N GLU A 296 -1.84 14.03 13.21
CA GLU A 296 -0.61 13.98 14.00
C GLU A 296 -0.92 13.62 15.46
N GLY A 297 -0.10 12.77 16.05
CA GLY A 297 -0.18 12.37 17.44
C GLY A 297 -1.04 11.13 17.72
N VAL A 298 -1.82 10.63 16.74
CA VAL A 298 -2.57 9.37 16.93
C VAL A 298 -1.64 8.16 16.92
N LYS A 299 -1.95 7.16 17.75
CA LYS A 299 -1.07 6.02 18.01
C LYS A 299 -1.73 4.70 17.64
N ALA A 300 -0.96 3.83 17.00
CA ALA A 300 -1.37 2.46 16.69
C ALA A 300 -1.61 1.65 17.99
N GLY A 301 -2.69 0.88 17.99
CA GLY A 301 -3.10 0.06 19.13
C GLY A 301 -3.75 0.84 20.28
N GLU A 302 -3.79 2.20 20.20
CA GLU A 302 -4.51 3.07 21.13
C GLU A 302 -5.63 3.77 20.38
N ASP A 303 -5.31 4.77 19.55
CA ASP A 303 -6.29 5.59 18.84
C ASP A 303 -6.82 4.93 17.58
N TYR A 304 -6.05 4.02 16.96
CA TYR A 304 -6.45 3.25 15.80
C TYR A 304 -5.86 1.85 15.79
N ASP A 305 -6.60 0.93 15.20
CA ASP A 305 -6.19 -0.43 14.91
C ASP A 305 -6.79 -0.86 13.56
N PHE A 306 -6.54 -2.08 13.15
CA PHE A 306 -7.10 -2.64 11.93
C PHE A 306 -7.53 -4.10 12.12
N PHE A 307 -8.45 -4.52 11.27
CA PHE A 307 -8.76 -5.93 11.10
C PHE A 307 -8.70 -6.33 9.63
N TYR A 308 -8.57 -7.62 9.41
CA TYR A 308 -8.56 -8.19 8.07
C TYR A 308 -9.92 -7.97 7.41
N PHE A 309 -9.95 -7.48 6.16
CA PHE A 309 -11.18 -7.41 5.36
C PHE A 309 -11.68 -8.85 5.17
N PRO A 310 -12.78 -9.25 5.83
CA PRO A 310 -13.03 -10.64 6.09
C PRO A 310 -13.49 -11.43 4.85
N ALA A 311 -13.25 -12.75 4.87
CA ALA A 311 -13.80 -13.66 3.88
C ALA A 311 -15.23 -14.08 4.24
N TYR A 312 -16.00 -14.53 3.24
CA TYR A 312 -17.28 -15.18 3.49
C TYR A 312 -17.09 -16.52 4.21
N SER A 313 -17.82 -16.76 5.28
CA SER A 313 -17.81 -18.04 6.00
C SER A 313 -18.27 -19.21 5.13
N THR A 314 -19.12 -18.92 4.15
CA THR A 314 -19.79 -19.92 3.29
C THR A 314 -18.99 -20.27 2.02
N LYS A 315 -18.07 -19.42 1.56
CA LYS A 315 -17.43 -19.58 0.24
C LYS A 315 -16.17 -20.46 0.24
N LYS A 316 -15.60 -20.83 1.38
CA LYS A 316 -14.42 -21.71 1.53
C LYS A 316 -13.21 -21.34 0.66
N LEU A 317 -13.00 -20.05 0.42
CA LEU A 317 -11.90 -19.52 -0.39
C LEU A 317 -10.61 -19.27 0.41
N GLY A 318 -10.60 -19.61 1.70
CA GLY A 318 -9.53 -19.26 2.62
C GLY A 318 -9.55 -17.77 2.97
N ASN A 319 -8.39 -17.27 3.37
CA ASN A 319 -8.21 -15.87 3.73
C ASN A 319 -7.18 -15.20 2.78
N PRO A 320 -7.54 -14.97 1.52
CA PRO A 320 -6.62 -14.32 0.59
C PRO A 320 -6.30 -12.90 1.03
N VAL A 321 -5.07 -12.46 0.78
CA VAL A 321 -4.62 -11.10 1.09
C VAL A 321 -4.25 -10.42 -0.22
N LEU A 322 -4.88 -9.28 -0.48
CA LEU A 322 -4.50 -8.43 -1.59
C LEU A 322 -3.20 -7.69 -1.22
N GLY A 323 -2.19 -7.80 -2.05
CA GLY A 323 -0.96 -7.04 -1.98
C GLY A 323 -0.89 -6.03 -3.11
N GLY A 324 -0.14 -4.97 -2.90
CA GLY A 324 0.17 -4.02 -3.94
C GLY A 324 1.53 -3.40 -3.69
N GLY A 325 2.27 -3.15 -4.77
CA GLY A 325 3.63 -2.66 -4.67
C GLY A 325 3.93 -1.56 -5.68
N THR A 326 5.01 -0.86 -5.42
CA THR A 326 5.59 0.15 -6.32
C THR A 326 7.05 -0.17 -6.56
#